data_6156c8250036bc35c0785f3cc2e6d538
#
_entry.id   6156c8250036bc35c0785f3cc2e6d538
#
_cell.length_a   1.000
_cell.length_b   1.000
_cell.length_c   1.000
_cell.angle_alpha   90.00
_cell.angle_beta   90.00
_cell.angle_gamma   90.00
#
_symmetry.space_group_name_H-M   'P 1'
#
loop_
_entity.id
_entity.type
_entity.pdbx_description
1 polymer ?
#
loop_
_entity_poly.entity_id
_entity_poly.type
_entity_poly.pdbx_seq_one_letter_code
_entity_poly.pdbx_strand_id
1 'polypeptide(L)'
;MFSRLLFKILLFLLPLTAFAQTAQDWKAMERSIGVVLANDLGRNGYYDQKPISETMAALCETVDVECVVAPGDIHHFEGVRSVDDPLWMTNYELIYSHPELMIPWHCTLGNHEYRGTTQACIDYTRKSARWNMPERYHTFVLTADDGTTLRFVLIDTTPLIDKYRTETSKYPDAALQDRDRQLAWMDSVLTAANEDWVLVAGHHPVYADTGKDDSERADMQKYVRPVLQRHSDKVAMYLCGHIHNFQHIRPGNGDPIDYVVNSSASLSRKKVAPTPGAVFVSGESGFSFIAADRHSLTLYMLDKEGRTLHKIERTK
;
A
#
# COMPACT_ATOMS: atom_id res chain seq x y z
N MET A 1 41.94 -5.06 59.26
CA MET A 1 40.50 -5.38 59.00
C MET A 1 40.13 -4.74 57.68
N PHE A 2 40.27 -5.51 56.55
CA PHE A 2 39.94 -5.02 55.20
C PHE A 2 38.67 -5.70 54.74
N SER A 3 37.59 -4.90 54.57
CA SER A 3 36.33 -5.34 54.00
C SER A 3 36.46 -5.37 52.48
N ARG A 4 36.30 -6.51 51.85
CA ARG A 4 36.23 -6.67 50.38
C ARG A 4 34.79 -6.45 49.97
N LEU A 5 34.56 -5.36 49.25
CA LEU A 5 33.29 -5.07 48.56
C LEU A 5 33.27 -5.84 47.22
N LEU A 6 32.47 -6.89 47.13
CA LEU A 6 32.22 -7.61 45.88
C LEU A 6 31.19 -6.83 45.04
N PHE A 7 31.64 -6.23 43.93
CA PHE A 7 30.74 -5.71 42.90
C PHE A 7 30.22 -6.90 42.07
N LYS A 8 28.95 -7.22 42.22
CA LYS A 8 28.24 -8.12 41.30
C LYS A 8 27.88 -7.35 40.04
N ILE A 9 28.61 -7.58 38.94
CA ILE A 9 28.22 -7.14 37.59
C ILE A 9 27.09 -8.06 37.14
N LEU A 10 25.87 -7.52 37.11
CA LEU A 10 24.71 -8.17 36.51
C LEU A 10 24.75 -7.88 35.01
N LEU A 11 25.26 -8.82 34.22
CA LEU A 11 25.17 -8.78 32.75
C LEU A 11 23.70 -8.97 32.38
N PHE A 12 23.04 -7.92 31.92
CA PHE A 12 21.77 -8.03 31.21
C PHE A 12 22.06 -8.59 29.81
N LEU A 13 21.92 -9.89 29.66
CA LEU A 13 21.74 -10.52 28.35
C LEU A 13 20.36 -10.13 27.84
N LEU A 14 20.27 -9.03 27.06
CA LEU A 14 19.09 -8.76 26.25
C LEU A 14 18.93 -9.90 25.23
N PRO A 15 17.72 -10.43 25.01
CA PRO A 15 17.55 -11.56 24.14
C PRO A 15 17.78 -11.15 22.68
N LEU A 16 18.90 -11.57 22.11
CA LEU A 16 19.16 -11.57 20.66
C LEU A 16 18.19 -12.48 19.88
N THR A 17 17.30 -13.17 20.60
CA THR A 17 16.41 -14.19 20.01
C THR A 17 15.23 -13.64 19.21
N ALA A 18 14.81 -12.38 19.42
CA ALA A 18 13.64 -11.82 18.73
C ALA A 18 13.92 -11.50 17.25
N PHE A 19 15.12 -11.01 16.93
CA PHE A 19 15.50 -10.68 15.55
C PHE A 19 15.73 -11.91 14.66
N ALA A 20 16.30 -12.98 15.22
CA ALA A 20 16.55 -14.21 14.46
C ALA A 20 15.25 -14.97 14.12
N GLN A 21 14.22 -14.88 14.98
CA GLN A 21 12.96 -15.57 14.78
C GLN A 21 12.09 -14.89 13.74
N THR A 22 12.11 -13.54 13.64
CA THR A 22 11.38 -12.79 12.62
C THR A 22 11.98 -13.02 11.22
N ALA A 23 13.29 -13.04 11.05
CA ALA A 23 13.95 -13.28 9.76
C ALA A 23 13.64 -14.67 9.18
N GLN A 24 13.51 -15.69 10.02
CA GLN A 24 13.15 -17.04 9.59
C GLN A 24 11.70 -17.12 9.08
N ASP A 25 10.78 -16.41 9.72
CA ASP A 25 9.38 -16.35 9.31
C ASP A 25 9.20 -15.63 7.96
N TRP A 26 9.97 -14.56 7.68
CA TRP A 26 9.91 -13.87 6.39
C TRP A 26 10.39 -14.77 5.23
N LYS A 27 11.45 -15.54 5.40
CA LYS A 27 11.90 -16.47 4.34
C LYS A 27 10.84 -17.52 4.00
N ALA A 28 10.03 -17.92 4.97
CA ALA A 28 8.90 -18.82 4.74
C ALA A 28 7.74 -18.18 3.95
N MET A 29 7.69 -16.84 3.86
CA MET A 29 6.70 -16.10 3.06
C MET A 29 7.06 -16.07 1.57
N GLU A 30 8.31 -16.29 1.19
CA GLU A 30 8.81 -16.17 -0.19
C GLU A 30 8.05 -17.08 -1.15
N ARG A 31 7.71 -16.53 -2.31
CA ARG A 31 7.10 -17.21 -3.45
C ARG A 31 7.77 -16.71 -4.72
N SER A 32 7.27 -17.14 -5.88
CA SER A 32 7.83 -16.78 -7.19
C SER A 32 7.79 -15.27 -7.50
N ILE A 33 6.81 -14.55 -6.94
CA ILE A 33 6.68 -13.08 -7.03
C ILE A 33 6.51 -12.52 -5.64
N GLY A 34 7.35 -11.54 -5.25
CA GLY A 34 7.26 -10.76 -4.02
C GLY A 34 6.97 -9.28 -4.31
N VAL A 35 6.00 -8.67 -3.61
CA VAL A 35 5.67 -7.25 -3.74
C VAL A 35 5.42 -6.63 -2.38
N VAL A 36 6.02 -5.48 -2.11
CA VAL A 36 5.71 -4.67 -0.93
C VAL A 36 4.57 -3.71 -1.28
N LEU A 37 3.57 -3.60 -0.41
CA LEU A 37 2.48 -2.63 -0.50
C LEU A 37 2.63 -1.61 0.63
N ALA A 38 2.88 -0.33 0.30
CA ALA A 38 3.08 0.74 1.28
C ALA A 38 2.46 2.06 0.80
N ASN A 39 1.64 2.69 1.62
CA ASN A 39 0.88 3.91 1.30
C ASN A 39 0.84 4.88 2.48
N ASP A 40 0.32 6.08 2.26
CA ASP A 40 0.21 7.12 3.29
C ASP A 40 1.59 7.40 3.94
N LEU A 41 2.61 7.56 3.11
CA LEU A 41 4.03 7.49 3.47
C LEU A 41 4.55 8.81 4.06
N GLY A 42 4.41 9.90 3.29
CA GLY A 42 5.23 11.10 3.45
C GLY A 42 4.95 11.90 4.70
N ARG A 43 5.89 11.90 5.63
CA ARG A 43 5.88 12.67 6.87
C ARG A 43 7.25 13.27 7.19
N ASN A 44 8.11 13.50 6.15
CA ASN A 44 9.48 14.01 6.31
C ASN A 44 10.33 13.18 7.28
N GLY A 45 10.10 11.86 7.32
CA GLY A 45 10.81 10.94 8.21
C GLY A 45 10.33 10.93 9.65
N TYR A 46 9.26 11.67 9.98
CA TYR A 46 8.66 11.67 11.31
C TYR A 46 7.70 10.49 11.53
N TYR A 47 7.29 10.32 12.78
CA TYR A 47 6.47 9.21 13.27
C TYR A 47 7.15 7.87 13.00
N ASP A 48 6.42 6.89 12.48
CA ASP A 48 6.95 5.56 12.19
C ASP A 48 7.53 5.43 10.76
N GLN A 49 7.63 6.53 9.97
CA GLN A 49 8.06 6.45 8.57
C GLN A 49 9.45 5.84 8.40
N LYS A 50 10.45 6.31 9.16
CA LYS A 50 11.82 5.75 9.11
C LYS A 50 11.89 4.33 9.65
N PRO A 51 11.38 4.03 10.86
CA PRO A 51 11.34 2.65 11.35
C PRO A 51 10.71 1.66 10.35
N ILE A 52 9.59 2.02 9.72
CA ILE A 52 8.94 1.16 8.72
C ILE A 52 9.82 1.01 7.47
N SER A 53 10.47 2.07 7.00
CA SER A 53 11.40 2.00 5.88
C SER A 53 12.55 1.02 6.14
N GLU A 54 13.14 1.04 7.35
CA GLU A 54 14.18 0.09 7.75
C GLU A 54 13.64 -1.36 7.81
N THR A 55 12.42 -1.54 8.30
CA THR A 55 11.78 -2.87 8.34
C THR A 55 11.46 -3.38 6.93
N MET A 56 11.02 -2.50 6.02
CA MET A 56 10.81 -2.84 4.61
C MET A 56 12.12 -3.27 3.95
N ALA A 57 13.23 -2.54 4.22
CA ALA A 57 14.55 -2.89 3.70
C ALA A 57 15.01 -4.26 4.21
N ALA A 58 14.88 -4.52 5.52
CA ALA A 58 15.25 -5.80 6.12
C ALA A 58 14.40 -6.98 5.59
N LEU A 59 13.12 -6.73 5.25
CA LEU A 59 12.31 -7.73 4.55
C LEU A 59 12.90 -8.02 3.16
N CYS A 60 13.22 -6.99 2.38
CA CYS A 60 13.80 -7.13 1.04
C CYS A 60 15.20 -7.77 1.03
N GLU A 61 15.97 -7.66 2.13
CA GLU A 61 17.22 -8.42 2.32
C GLU A 61 16.99 -9.92 2.53
N THR A 62 15.80 -10.29 3.00
CA THR A 62 15.48 -11.68 3.40
C THR A 62 14.74 -12.45 2.33
N VAL A 63 13.83 -11.78 1.61
CA VAL A 63 12.97 -12.34 0.56
C VAL A 63 13.14 -11.55 -0.73
N ASP A 64 12.96 -12.23 -1.87
CA ASP A 64 13.00 -11.56 -3.16
C ASP A 64 11.77 -10.68 -3.37
N VAL A 65 11.99 -9.40 -3.76
CA VAL A 65 10.94 -8.39 -3.94
C VAL A 65 11.13 -7.69 -5.27
N GLU A 66 10.16 -7.85 -6.17
CA GLU A 66 10.17 -7.28 -7.51
C GLU A 66 9.97 -5.76 -7.53
N CYS A 67 9.07 -5.28 -6.68
CA CYS A 67 8.71 -3.87 -6.63
C CYS A 67 7.96 -3.48 -5.35
N VAL A 68 7.81 -2.17 -5.16
CA VAL A 68 6.86 -1.59 -4.21
C VAL A 68 5.65 -1.05 -4.97
N VAL A 69 4.44 -1.36 -4.50
CA VAL A 69 3.20 -0.72 -4.94
C VAL A 69 2.79 0.31 -3.89
N ALA A 70 2.62 1.56 -4.31
CA ALA A 70 2.32 2.67 -3.41
C ALA A 70 1.01 3.40 -3.82
N PRO A 71 -0.15 2.96 -3.29
CA PRO A 71 -1.45 3.50 -3.66
C PRO A 71 -1.78 4.82 -2.94
N GLY A 72 -1.00 5.87 -3.23
CA GLY A 72 -1.30 7.26 -2.89
C GLY A 72 -0.86 7.77 -1.52
N ASP A 73 -1.01 9.07 -1.35
CA ASP A 73 -0.61 9.86 -0.18
C ASP A 73 0.87 9.67 0.18
N ILE A 74 1.72 9.80 -0.83
CA ILE A 74 3.18 9.70 -0.68
C ILE A 74 3.75 11.02 -0.17
N HIS A 75 3.02 12.12 -0.36
CA HIS A 75 3.42 13.47 0.05
C HIS A 75 2.35 14.16 0.91
N HIS A 76 2.34 13.92 2.20
CA HIS A 76 1.54 14.72 3.13
C HIS A 76 2.23 16.06 3.43
N PHE A 77 1.52 17.20 3.63
CA PHE A 77 0.05 17.37 3.62
C PHE A 77 -0.46 17.94 2.30
N GLU A 78 0.34 18.68 1.56
CA GLU A 78 -0.07 19.52 0.43
C GLU A 78 0.40 18.98 -0.94
N GLY A 79 0.92 17.76 -0.98
CA GLY A 79 1.53 17.21 -2.19
C GLY A 79 2.83 17.95 -2.57
N VAL A 80 3.35 17.68 -3.77
CA VAL A 80 4.52 18.37 -4.33
C VAL A 80 4.09 19.46 -5.29
N ARG A 81 4.92 20.50 -5.47
CA ARG A 81 4.64 21.62 -6.37
C ARG A 81 5.30 21.50 -7.74
N SER A 82 6.41 20.75 -7.80
CA SER A 82 7.18 20.50 -9.02
C SER A 82 8.00 19.24 -8.88
N VAL A 83 8.68 18.81 -9.96
CA VAL A 83 9.68 17.72 -9.92
C VAL A 83 10.94 18.08 -9.12
N ASP A 84 11.13 19.35 -8.79
CA ASP A 84 12.26 19.86 -7.99
C ASP A 84 11.85 20.22 -6.56
N ASP A 85 10.62 19.89 -6.15
CA ASP A 85 10.16 20.16 -4.78
C ASP A 85 11.03 19.40 -3.78
N PRO A 86 11.55 20.05 -2.72
CA PRO A 86 12.34 19.40 -1.69
C PRO A 86 11.64 18.23 -0.98
N LEU A 87 10.32 18.17 -1.01
CA LEU A 87 9.54 17.07 -0.44
C LEU A 87 9.86 15.71 -1.08
N TRP A 88 10.30 15.69 -2.35
CA TRP A 88 10.80 14.46 -2.96
C TRP A 88 11.95 13.85 -2.17
N MET A 89 12.88 14.68 -1.71
CA MET A 89 14.02 14.21 -0.92
C MET A 89 13.61 13.80 0.48
N THR A 90 12.81 14.61 1.17
CA THR A 90 12.52 14.43 2.60
C THR A 90 11.38 13.44 2.87
N ASN A 91 10.47 13.22 1.93
CA ASN A 91 9.40 12.24 2.04
C ASN A 91 9.71 10.90 1.39
N TYR A 92 10.57 10.86 0.38
CA TYR A 92 10.76 9.69 -0.45
C TYR A 92 12.22 9.28 -0.62
N GLU A 93 13.05 10.05 -1.34
CA GLU A 93 14.39 9.59 -1.77
C GLU A 93 15.32 9.29 -0.59
N LEU A 94 15.39 10.16 0.42
CA LEU A 94 16.28 9.97 1.58
C LEU A 94 15.70 9.01 2.64
N ILE A 95 14.39 8.79 2.63
CA ILE A 95 13.76 7.88 3.58
C ILE A 95 13.93 6.43 3.13
N TYR A 96 13.66 6.16 1.84
CA TYR A 96 13.72 4.82 1.25
C TYR A 96 15.04 4.63 0.49
N SER A 97 16.16 5.07 1.09
CA SER A 97 17.48 5.08 0.44
C SER A 97 18.31 3.81 0.63
N HIS A 98 17.79 2.82 1.33
CA HIS A 98 18.46 1.53 1.48
C HIS A 98 18.62 0.85 0.10
N PRO A 99 19.77 0.20 -0.18
CA PRO A 99 20.02 -0.48 -1.47
C PRO A 99 18.89 -1.40 -1.91
N GLU A 100 18.32 -2.19 -0.99
CA GLU A 100 17.23 -3.13 -1.26
C GLU A 100 15.90 -2.46 -1.62
N LEU A 101 15.76 -1.16 -1.38
CA LEU A 101 14.60 -0.36 -1.79
C LEU A 101 14.83 0.44 -3.09
N MET A 102 15.99 0.24 -3.76
CA MET A 102 16.27 0.80 -5.09
C MET A 102 15.62 0.01 -6.23
N ILE A 103 14.56 -0.69 -5.94
CA ILE A 103 13.69 -1.42 -6.86
C ILE A 103 12.59 -0.50 -7.42
N PRO A 104 11.84 -0.91 -8.46
CA PRO A 104 10.73 -0.13 -9.00
C PRO A 104 9.60 0.15 -7.97
N TRP A 105 9.13 1.40 -7.93
CA TRP A 105 7.97 1.81 -7.13
C TRP A 105 6.83 2.19 -8.07
N HIS A 106 5.78 1.39 -8.13
CA HIS A 106 4.58 1.66 -8.91
C HIS A 106 3.58 2.44 -8.05
N CYS A 107 3.41 3.72 -8.39
CA CYS A 107 2.67 4.66 -7.58
C CYS A 107 1.35 5.08 -8.22
N THR A 108 0.40 5.50 -7.42
CA THR A 108 -0.80 6.23 -7.85
C THR A 108 -1.04 7.43 -6.94
N LEU A 109 -1.97 8.31 -7.30
CA LEU A 109 -2.28 9.52 -6.57
C LEU A 109 -3.26 9.24 -5.41
N GLY A 110 -3.01 9.91 -4.27
CA GLY A 110 -4.01 10.07 -3.21
C GLY A 110 -4.57 11.48 -3.17
N ASN A 111 -5.42 11.76 -2.19
CA ASN A 111 -6.05 13.08 -2.08
C ASN A 111 -5.06 14.17 -1.64
N HIS A 112 -3.94 13.81 -1.03
CA HIS A 112 -2.90 14.79 -0.66
C HIS A 112 -2.09 15.24 -1.87
N GLU A 113 -1.79 14.38 -2.85
CA GLU A 113 -1.16 14.79 -4.11
C GLU A 113 -2.03 15.80 -4.88
N TYR A 114 -3.36 15.68 -4.79
CA TYR A 114 -4.31 16.61 -5.42
C TYR A 114 -4.37 18.01 -4.79
N ARG A 115 -3.73 18.21 -3.65
CA ARG A 115 -3.53 19.54 -3.06
C ARG A 115 -2.30 20.26 -3.64
N GLY A 116 -1.41 19.51 -4.27
CA GLY A 116 -0.25 20.01 -4.98
C GLY A 116 -0.43 20.02 -6.50
N THR A 117 0.65 19.75 -7.20
CA THR A 117 0.70 19.61 -8.66
C THR A 117 0.76 18.13 -9.04
N THR A 118 -0.36 17.53 -9.35
CA THR A 118 -0.44 16.10 -9.67
C THR A 118 0.40 15.71 -10.89
N GLN A 119 0.55 16.62 -11.88
CA GLN A 119 1.41 16.41 -13.04
C GLN A 119 2.88 16.24 -12.64
N ALA A 120 3.34 16.88 -11.56
CA ALA A 120 4.71 16.72 -11.07
C ALA A 120 4.98 15.27 -10.62
N CYS A 121 3.98 14.55 -10.11
CA CYS A 121 4.12 13.14 -9.74
C CYS A 121 4.32 12.25 -10.97
N ILE A 122 3.63 12.54 -12.06
CA ILE A 122 3.79 11.84 -13.35
C ILE A 122 5.17 12.15 -13.95
N ASP A 123 5.53 13.42 -14.02
CA ASP A 123 6.79 13.89 -14.60
C ASP A 123 8.03 13.40 -13.83
N TYR A 124 7.89 13.12 -12.53
CA TYR A 124 8.97 12.59 -11.70
C TYR A 124 9.45 11.21 -12.15
N THR A 125 8.62 10.45 -12.86
CA THR A 125 9.01 9.19 -13.53
C THR A 125 10.22 9.36 -14.45
N ARG A 126 10.43 10.55 -15.02
CA ARG A 126 11.60 10.83 -15.86
C ARG A 126 12.83 11.25 -15.04
N LYS A 127 12.65 11.54 -13.75
CA LYS A 127 13.71 12.07 -12.88
C LYS A 127 14.29 11.00 -11.95
N SER A 128 13.46 10.13 -11.41
CA SER A 128 13.87 9.04 -10.52
C SER A 128 13.70 7.69 -11.23
N ALA A 129 14.79 6.91 -11.31
CA ALA A 129 14.79 5.63 -12.02
C ALA A 129 13.87 4.57 -11.39
N ARG A 130 13.58 4.72 -10.10
CA ARG A 130 12.71 3.79 -9.37
C ARG A 130 11.25 4.22 -9.28
N TRP A 131 10.93 5.50 -9.53
CA TRP A 131 9.56 6.01 -9.49
C TRP A 131 8.83 5.71 -10.80
N ASN A 132 7.77 4.90 -10.73
CA ASN A 132 6.97 4.49 -11.88
C ASN A 132 5.52 4.96 -11.73
N MET A 133 5.21 6.07 -12.34
CA MET A 133 3.86 6.62 -12.47
C MET A 133 3.71 7.25 -13.84
N PRO A 134 3.63 6.42 -14.91
CA PRO A 134 3.63 6.91 -16.29
C PRO A 134 2.38 7.73 -16.63
N GLU A 135 1.28 7.45 -15.96
CA GLU A 135 -0.02 8.09 -16.10
C GLU A 135 -0.73 8.12 -14.73
N ARG A 136 -1.85 8.85 -14.61
CA ARG A 136 -2.67 8.91 -13.39
C ARG A 136 -3.21 7.54 -12.97
N TYR A 137 -3.54 6.72 -13.95
CA TYR A 137 -3.94 5.32 -13.79
C TYR A 137 -3.25 4.48 -14.85
N HIS A 138 -2.78 3.32 -14.45
CA HIS A 138 -1.98 2.45 -15.32
C HIS A 138 -2.05 1.00 -14.87
N THR A 139 -1.51 0.10 -15.66
CA THR A 139 -1.42 -1.33 -15.35
C THR A 139 -0.05 -1.86 -15.71
N PHE A 140 0.41 -2.84 -14.97
CA PHE A 140 1.63 -3.60 -15.27
C PHE A 140 1.48 -5.06 -14.88
N VAL A 141 2.33 -5.91 -15.39
CA VAL A 141 2.36 -7.34 -15.11
C VAL A 141 3.76 -7.72 -14.64
N LEU A 142 3.83 -8.46 -13.56
CA LEU A 142 5.02 -9.17 -13.12
C LEU A 142 4.96 -10.60 -13.66
N THR A 143 6.10 -11.09 -14.12
CA THR A 143 6.22 -12.47 -14.65
C THR A 143 7.47 -13.09 -14.02
N ALA A 144 7.30 -14.13 -13.24
CA ALA A 144 8.39 -14.87 -12.64
C ALA A 144 8.99 -15.90 -13.61
N ASP A 145 10.18 -16.40 -13.29
CA ASP A 145 10.91 -17.41 -14.10
C ASP A 145 10.14 -18.71 -14.27
N ASP A 146 9.30 -19.10 -13.30
CA ASP A 146 8.42 -20.27 -13.40
C ASP A 146 7.18 -20.02 -14.28
N GLY A 147 7.03 -18.80 -14.80
CA GLY A 147 5.93 -18.33 -15.63
C GLY A 147 4.68 -17.93 -14.83
N THR A 148 4.75 -17.79 -13.50
CA THR A 148 3.70 -17.17 -12.69
C THR A 148 3.51 -15.72 -13.12
N THR A 149 2.25 -15.28 -13.24
CA THR A 149 1.92 -13.93 -13.66
C THR A 149 1.02 -13.23 -12.65
N LEU A 150 1.34 -11.97 -12.33
CA LEU A 150 0.57 -11.10 -11.44
C LEU A 150 0.34 -9.74 -12.08
N ARG A 151 -0.92 -9.38 -12.34
CA ARG A 151 -1.31 -8.06 -12.84
C ARG A 151 -1.72 -7.13 -11.71
N PHE A 152 -1.19 -5.92 -11.75
CA PHE A 152 -1.73 -4.79 -11.00
C PHE A 152 -2.47 -3.83 -11.93
N VAL A 153 -3.66 -3.39 -11.50
CA VAL A 153 -4.44 -2.31 -12.13
C VAL A 153 -4.51 -1.18 -11.12
N LEU A 154 -3.73 -0.12 -11.35
CA LEU A 154 -3.63 1.04 -10.47
C LEU A 154 -4.59 2.13 -10.95
N ILE A 155 -5.52 2.56 -10.07
CA ILE A 155 -6.54 3.54 -10.38
C ILE A 155 -6.38 4.82 -9.55
N ASP A 156 -6.65 5.96 -10.17
CA ASP A 156 -6.69 7.27 -9.52
C ASP A 156 -8.09 7.50 -8.95
N THR A 157 -8.25 7.30 -7.65
CA THR A 157 -9.57 7.32 -7.01
C THR A 157 -10.04 8.71 -6.59
N THR A 158 -9.14 9.69 -6.43
CA THR A 158 -9.52 11.05 -5.98
C THR A 158 -10.53 11.70 -6.91
N PRO A 159 -10.37 11.72 -8.26
CA PRO A 159 -11.36 12.31 -9.15
C PRO A 159 -12.65 11.50 -9.31
N LEU A 160 -12.72 10.29 -8.77
CA LEU A 160 -13.94 9.48 -8.77
C LEU A 160 -14.94 9.93 -7.69
N ILE A 161 -14.48 10.69 -6.70
CA ILE A 161 -15.24 11.11 -5.51
C ILE A 161 -15.72 12.54 -5.68
N ASP A 162 -17.03 12.78 -5.55
CA ASP A 162 -17.68 14.05 -5.82
C ASP A 162 -17.19 15.19 -4.91
N LYS A 163 -16.88 14.88 -3.64
CA LYS A 163 -16.28 15.81 -2.68
C LYS A 163 -15.04 16.51 -3.24
N TYR A 164 -14.09 15.76 -3.78
CA TYR A 164 -12.83 16.30 -4.30
C TYR A 164 -13.04 17.07 -5.60
N ARG A 165 -14.04 16.72 -6.38
CA ARG A 165 -14.42 17.43 -7.61
C ARG A 165 -15.12 18.77 -7.33
N THR A 166 -15.78 18.91 -6.20
CA THR A 166 -16.50 20.14 -5.80
C THR A 166 -15.63 21.11 -5.01
N GLU A 167 -14.69 20.62 -4.23
CA GLU A 167 -13.75 21.45 -3.45
C GLU A 167 -12.55 21.92 -4.30
N THR A 168 -12.81 22.60 -5.43
CA THR A 168 -11.80 22.95 -6.44
C THR A 168 -10.70 23.90 -5.94
N SER A 169 -10.93 24.67 -4.88
CA SER A 169 -9.91 25.52 -4.26
C SER A 169 -8.81 24.69 -3.58
N LYS A 170 -9.16 23.49 -3.13
CA LYS A 170 -8.25 22.58 -2.41
C LYS A 170 -7.74 21.45 -3.28
N TYR A 171 -8.53 21.03 -4.27
CA TYR A 171 -8.24 19.92 -5.17
C TYR A 171 -8.44 20.37 -6.65
N PRO A 172 -7.61 21.29 -7.15
CA PRO A 172 -7.89 21.99 -8.41
C PRO A 172 -7.98 21.06 -9.62
N ASP A 173 -7.23 19.97 -9.63
CA ASP A 173 -7.16 19.05 -10.76
C ASP A 173 -8.26 17.99 -10.77
N ALA A 174 -8.96 17.74 -9.65
CA ALA A 174 -9.87 16.61 -9.53
C ALA A 174 -11.08 16.71 -10.47
N ALA A 175 -11.67 17.90 -10.61
CA ALA A 175 -12.80 18.13 -11.50
C ALA A 175 -12.44 18.06 -12.99
N LEU A 176 -11.15 18.22 -13.32
CA LEU A 176 -10.65 18.21 -14.70
C LEU A 176 -10.50 16.80 -15.27
N GLN A 177 -10.51 15.77 -14.40
CA GLN A 177 -10.32 14.38 -14.81
C GLN A 177 -11.62 13.77 -15.34
N ASP A 178 -11.49 12.96 -16.38
CA ASP A 178 -12.59 12.23 -17.00
C ASP A 178 -12.82 10.91 -16.25
N ARG A 179 -13.83 10.90 -15.38
CA ARG A 179 -14.23 9.73 -14.57
C ARG A 179 -14.65 8.56 -15.44
N ASP A 180 -15.49 8.82 -16.43
CA ASP A 180 -16.09 7.75 -17.24
C ASP A 180 -15.03 7.09 -18.12
N ARG A 181 -14.09 7.87 -18.64
CA ARG A 181 -12.94 7.36 -19.39
C ARG A 181 -12.08 6.44 -18.54
N GLN A 182 -11.78 6.79 -17.29
CA GLN A 182 -11.00 5.92 -16.39
C GLN A 182 -11.74 4.62 -16.07
N LEU A 183 -13.05 4.69 -15.78
CA LEU A 183 -13.85 3.50 -15.48
C LEU A 183 -13.98 2.57 -16.70
N ALA A 184 -14.15 3.13 -17.90
CA ALA A 184 -14.16 2.36 -19.14
C ALA A 184 -12.79 1.71 -19.43
N TRP A 185 -11.68 2.42 -19.14
CA TRP A 185 -10.33 1.86 -19.25
C TRP A 185 -10.12 0.70 -18.25
N MET A 186 -10.52 0.88 -16.99
CA MET A 186 -10.44 -0.16 -15.96
C MET A 186 -11.21 -1.43 -16.38
N ASP A 187 -12.44 -1.26 -16.87
CA ASP A 187 -13.28 -2.34 -17.38
C ASP A 187 -12.62 -3.08 -18.56
N SER A 188 -12.04 -2.33 -19.49
CA SER A 188 -11.33 -2.89 -20.66
C SER A 188 -10.09 -3.69 -20.24
N VAL A 189 -9.27 -3.17 -19.29
CA VAL A 189 -8.08 -3.86 -18.79
C VAL A 189 -8.45 -5.16 -18.09
N LEU A 190 -9.47 -5.13 -17.23
CA LEU A 190 -9.94 -6.32 -16.51
C LEU A 190 -10.59 -7.35 -17.44
N THR A 191 -11.30 -6.89 -18.49
CA THR A 191 -11.83 -7.78 -19.53
C THR A 191 -10.71 -8.57 -20.22
N ALA A 192 -9.62 -7.88 -20.57
CA ALA A 192 -8.48 -8.47 -21.29
C ALA A 192 -7.53 -9.29 -20.39
N ALA A 193 -7.64 -9.13 -19.05
CA ALA A 193 -6.75 -9.79 -18.09
C ALA A 193 -6.91 -11.31 -18.13
N ASN A 194 -5.79 -12.02 -18.18
CA ASN A 194 -5.69 -13.48 -18.19
C ASN A 194 -4.51 -14.00 -17.36
N GLU A 195 -3.94 -13.14 -16.52
CA GLU A 195 -2.86 -13.48 -15.62
C GLU A 195 -3.33 -14.43 -14.51
N ASP A 196 -2.38 -15.11 -13.88
CA ASP A 196 -2.68 -16.02 -12.76
C ASP A 196 -3.40 -15.31 -11.64
N TRP A 197 -2.98 -14.07 -11.35
CA TRP A 197 -3.55 -13.23 -10.32
C TRP A 197 -3.75 -11.80 -10.83
N VAL A 198 -4.88 -11.20 -10.46
CA VAL A 198 -5.21 -9.81 -10.78
C VAL A 198 -5.56 -9.07 -9.49
N LEU A 199 -4.83 -7.99 -9.22
CA LEU A 199 -5.06 -7.08 -8.10
C LEU A 199 -5.40 -5.69 -8.63
N VAL A 200 -6.40 -5.05 -8.02
CA VAL A 200 -6.73 -3.65 -8.27
C VAL A 200 -6.31 -2.83 -7.06
N ALA A 201 -5.60 -1.73 -7.28
CA ALA A 201 -5.19 -0.85 -6.20
C ALA A 201 -5.52 0.62 -6.50
N GLY A 202 -5.97 1.33 -5.47
CA GLY A 202 -6.24 2.75 -5.51
C GLY A 202 -6.23 3.33 -4.10
N HIS A 203 -6.22 4.66 -3.95
CA HIS A 203 -6.03 5.25 -2.63
C HIS A 203 -7.24 5.08 -1.70
N HIS A 204 -8.46 5.36 -2.19
CA HIS A 204 -9.66 5.37 -1.35
C HIS A 204 -10.33 4.00 -1.26
N PRO A 205 -10.89 3.63 -0.09
CA PRO A 205 -11.55 2.35 0.11
C PRO A 205 -12.95 2.29 -0.53
N VAL A 206 -13.30 1.12 -1.07
CA VAL A 206 -14.68 0.76 -1.42
C VAL A 206 -15.47 0.37 -0.15
N TYR A 207 -14.80 -0.35 0.74
CA TYR A 207 -15.32 -0.71 2.06
C TYR A 207 -14.26 -0.38 3.11
N ALA A 208 -14.66 0.28 4.16
CA ALA A 208 -13.84 0.53 5.34
C ALA A 208 -14.71 0.90 6.53
N ASP A 209 -14.25 0.56 7.72
CA ASP A 209 -14.75 1.17 8.94
C ASP A 209 -13.93 2.42 9.25
N THR A 210 -14.62 3.52 9.45
CA THR A 210 -14.00 4.81 9.76
C THR A 210 -15.03 5.73 10.40
N GLY A 211 -14.59 6.55 11.35
CA GLY A 211 -15.40 7.64 11.90
C GLY A 211 -15.51 8.86 10.97
N LYS A 212 -14.98 8.77 9.73
CA LYS A 212 -15.15 9.81 8.71
C LYS A 212 -16.55 9.72 8.08
N ASP A 213 -16.95 10.77 7.41
CA ASP A 213 -18.11 10.85 6.53
C ASP A 213 -18.14 9.70 5.52
N ASP A 214 -19.33 9.15 5.27
CA ASP A 214 -19.55 8.03 4.37
C ASP A 214 -19.53 8.41 2.88
N SER A 215 -19.55 9.71 2.54
CA SER A 215 -19.69 10.18 1.15
C SER A 215 -18.61 9.64 0.22
N GLU A 216 -17.36 9.57 0.67
CA GLU A 216 -16.24 9.04 -0.11
C GLU A 216 -16.45 7.57 -0.46
N ARG A 217 -16.88 6.75 0.53
CA ARG A 217 -17.17 5.32 0.30
C ARG A 217 -18.41 5.11 -0.55
N ALA A 218 -19.43 5.95 -0.37
CA ALA A 218 -20.64 5.90 -1.18
C ALA A 218 -20.32 6.11 -2.67
N ASP A 219 -19.44 7.07 -3.00
CA ASP A 219 -18.97 7.29 -4.36
C ASP A 219 -18.12 6.13 -4.88
N MET A 220 -17.20 5.59 -4.08
CA MET A 220 -16.42 4.41 -4.46
C MET A 220 -17.31 3.18 -4.71
N GLN A 221 -18.34 2.98 -3.90
CA GLN A 221 -19.33 1.93 -4.10
C GLN A 221 -20.21 2.18 -5.33
N LYS A 222 -20.52 3.43 -5.64
CA LYS A 222 -21.31 3.82 -6.81
C LYS A 222 -20.53 3.62 -8.12
N TYR A 223 -19.26 3.97 -8.17
CA TYR A 223 -18.50 4.05 -9.41
C TYR A 223 -17.54 2.88 -9.61
N VAL A 224 -16.76 2.50 -8.59
CA VAL A 224 -15.70 1.48 -8.71
C VAL A 224 -16.23 0.07 -8.47
N ARG A 225 -17.06 -0.12 -7.43
CA ARG A 225 -17.60 -1.45 -7.09
C ARG A 225 -18.29 -2.14 -8.25
N PRO A 226 -19.14 -1.50 -9.09
CA PRO A 226 -19.77 -2.19 -10.21
C PRO A 226 -18.79 -2.73 -11.24
N VAL A 227 -17.66 -2.05 -11.47
CA VAL A 227 -16.60 -2.54 -12.35
C VAL A 227 -15.93 -3.76 -11.72
N LEU A 228 -15.53 -3.67 -10.45
CA LEU A 228 -14.94 -4.80 -9.73
C LEU A 228 -15.84 -6.04 -9.74
N GLN A 229 -17.14 -5.85 -9.50
CA GLN A 229 -18.10 -6.97 -9.46
C GLN A 229 -18.30 -7.66 -10.80
N ARG A 230 -18.22 -6.93 -11.92
CA ARG A 230 -18.28 -7.55 -13.27
C ARG A 230 -17.11 -8.49 -13.54
N HIS A 231 -15.99 -8.28 -12.86
CA HIS A 231 -14.76 -9.04 -13.02
C HIS A 231 -14.34 -9.77 -11.73
N SER A 232 -15.30 -10.06 -10.86
CA SER A 232 -15.06 -10.69 -9.56
C SER A 232 -14.57 -12.14 -9.64
N ASP A 233 -14.69 -12.76 -10.81
CA ASP A 233 -14.09 -14.05 -11.15
C ASP A 233 -12.58 -13.98 -11.40
N LYS A 234 -12.04 -12.78 -11.71
CA LYS A 234 -10.62 -12.53 -11.99
C LYS A 234 -9.93 -11.76 -10.87
N VAL A 235 -10.58 -10.71 -10.33
CA VAL A 235 -10.01 -9.83 -9.30
C VAL A 235 -9.96 -10.54 -7.97
N ALA A 236 -8.76 -10.83 -7.48
CA ALA A 236 -8.56 -11.48 -6.18
C ALA A 236 -8.74 -10.50 -5.02
N MET A 237 -8.19 -9.29 -5.13
CA MET A 237 -8.21 -8.29 -4.05
C MET A 237 -8.33 -6.86 -4.61
N TYR A 238 -9.01 -6.00 -3.85
CA TYR A 238 -8.94 -4.54 -3.97
C TYR A 238 -8.12 -3.98 -2.82
N LEU A 239 -7.04 -3.26 -3.13
CA LEU A 239 -6.05 -2.76 -2.18
C LEU A 239 -6.14 -1.23 -2.08
N CYS A 240 -6.15 -0.67 -0.87
CA CYS A 240 -6.22 0.77 -0.67
C CYS A 240 -5.52 1.22 0.62
N GLY A 241 -5.44 2.54 0.83
CA GLY A 241 -4.92 3.19 2.03
C GLY A 241 -5.93 4.15 2.67
N HIS A 242 -5.55 5.43 2.83
CA HIS A 242 -6.38 6.57 3.21
C HIS A 242 -6.88 6.57 4.68
N ILE A 243 -7.20 5.41 5.25
CA ILE A 243 -7.78 5.31 6.60
C ILE A 243 -6.71 5.26 7.68
N HIS A 244 -5.47 4.91 7.33
CA HIS A 244 -4.32 4.80 8.23
C HIS A 244 -4.49 3.74 9.33
N ASN A 245 -5.08 2.61 8.99
CA ASN A 245 -5.15 1.40 9.80
C ASN A 245 -5.33 0.19 8.91
N PHE A 246 -5.07 -1.00 9.44
CA PHE A 246 -5.30 -2.23 8.70
C PHE A 246 -6.73 -2.69 8.82
N GLN A 247 -7.34 -3.05 7.67
CA GLN A 247 -8.63 -3.72 7.64
C GLN A 247 -8.66 -4.76 6.53
N HIS A 248 -9.23 -5.93 6.82
CA HIS A 248 -9.61 -6.92 5.83
C HIS A 248 -11.12 -7.11 5.89
N ILE A 249 -11.80 -6.85 4.77
CA ILE A 249 -13.26 -6.86 4.68
C ILE A 249 -13.71 -7.82 3.58
N ARG A 250 -14.63 -8.70 3.93
CA ARG A 250 -15.41 -9.52 3.02
C ARG A 250 -16.87 -9.11 3.15
N PRO A 251 -17.43 -8.34 2.23
CA PRO A 251 -18.74 -7.73 2.39
C PRO A 251 -19.88 -8.77 2.40
N GLY A 252 -19.62 -10.00 2.01
CA GLY A 252 -20.65 -11.04 1.87
C GLY A 252 -21.44 -10.88 0.56
N ASN A 253 -22.67 -11.41 0.52
CA ASN A 253 -23.57 -11.32 -0.63
C ASN A 253 -23.00 -11.91 -1.94
N GLY A 254 -22.09 -12.89 -1.84
CA GLY A 254 -21.51 -13.57 -2.99
C GLY A 254 -20.37 -12.77 -3.68
N ASP A 255 -19.93 -11.66 -3.10
CA ASP A 255 -18.73 -10.94 -3.57
C ASP A 255 -17.48 -11.69 -3.11
N PRO A 256 -16.69 -12.30 -4.03
CA PRO A 256 -15.52 -13.10 -3.67
C PRO A 256 -14.27 -12.26 -3.47
N ILE A 257 -14.31 -10.97 -3.74
CA ILE A 257 -13.14 -10.07 -3.65
C ILE A 257 -12.80 -9.80 -2.18
N ASP A 258 -11.52 -9.89 -1.82
CA ASP A 258 -11.03 -9.39 -0.55
C ASP A 258 -10.75 -7.88 -0.66
N TYR A 259 -11.38 -7.08 0.18
CA TYR A 259 -11.14 -5.64 0.28
C TYR A 259 -10.16 -5.37 1.41
N VAL A 260 -9.03 -4.79 1.06
CA VAL A 260 -7.90 -4.59 1.97
C VAL A 260 -7.63 -3.10 2.12
N VAL A 261 -7.80 -2.59 3.32
CA VAL A 261 -7.24 -1.29 3.72
C VAL A 261 -5.88 -1.55 4.33
N ASN A 262 -4.82 -1.14 3.65
CA ASN A 262 -3.47 -1.20 4.17
C ASN A 262 -3.23 0.00 5.09
N SER A 263 -2.50 -0.20 6.18
CA SER A 263 -2.23 0.88 7.13
C SER A 263 -1.25 1.90 6.55
N SER A 264 -1.14 3.03 7.23
CA SER A 264 -0.11 4.02 6.91
C SER A 264 1.28 3.49 7.24
N ALA A 265 2.19 3.60 6.29
CA ALA A 265 3.61 3.35 6.51
C ALA A 265 4.32 4.56 7.18
N SER A 266 3.56 5.36 7.94
CA SER A 266 4.11 6.47 8.73
C SER A 266 3.29 6.77 9.99
N LEU A 267 2.05 7.24 9.87
CA LEU A 267 1.20 7.66 11.00
C LEU A 267 -0.13 6.91 10.98
N SER A 268 -0.28 5.92 11.85
CA SER A 268 -1.50 5.16 11.99
C SER A 268 -2.59 5.86 12.79
N ARG A 269 -3.83 5.44 12.59
CA ARG A 269 -4.99 5.80 13.42
C ARG A 269 -5.39 4.62 14.29
N LYS A 270 -5.06 4.71 15.57
CA LYS A 270 -5.23 3.62 16.53
C LYS A 270 -6.68 3.26 16.86
N LYS A 271 -7.62 4.21 16.69
CA LYS A 271 -9.03 3.96 16.96
C LYS A 271 -9.69 3.31 15.75
N VAL A 272 -10.00 2.03 15.87
CA VAL A 272 -10.67 1.22 14.85
C VAL A 272 -11.91 0.60 15.50
N ALA A 273 -13.03 0.68 14.80
CA ALA A 273 -14.26 -0.02 15.19
C ALA A 273 -14.54 -1.09 14.12
N PRO A 274 -14.87 -2.35 14.49
CA PRO A 274 -15.21 -3.37 13.52
C PRO A 274 -16.50 -3.03 12.78
N THR A 275 -16.49 -3.16 11.45
CA THR A 275 -17.67 -2.98 10.60
C THR A 275 -18.26 -4.34 10.17
N PRO A 276 -19.55 -4.43 9.80
CA PRO A 276 -20.09 -5.64 9.22
C PRO A 276 -19.26 -6.12 8.01
N GLY A 277 -18.85 -7.39 8.04
CA GLY A 277 -17.96 -7.97 7.02
C GLY A 277 -16.46 -7.80 7.31
N ALA A 278 -16.06 -7.09 8.37
CA ALA A 278 -14.66 -7.04 8.79
C ALA A 278 -14.20 -8.41 9.30
N VAL A 279 -13.19 -8.96 8.65
CA VAL A 279 -12.49 -10.19 9.05
C VAL A 279 -11.38 -9.88 10.03
N PHE A 280 -10.71 -8.74 9.82
CA PHE A 280 -9.61 -8.27 10.65
C PHE A 280 -9.56 -6.74 10.66
N VAL A 281 -9.19 -6.16 11.80
CA VAL A 281 -8.92 -4.73 11.97
C VAL A 281 -7.77 -4.52 12.97
N SER A 282 -6.87 -3.56 12.67
CA SER A 282 -5.78 -3.18 13.58
C SER A 282 -5.40 -1.71 13.40
N GLY A 283 -5.17 -1.02 14.50
CA GLY A 283 -4.70 0.36 14.52
C GLY A 283 -3.17 0.51 14.46
N GLU A 284 -2.42 -0.56 14.22
CA GLU A 284 -0.97 -0.49 14.09
C GLU A 284 -0.55 0.17 12.78
N SER A 285 0.59 0.88 12.79
CA SER A 285 1.28 1.35 11.59
C SER A 285 2.07 0.20 10.96
N GLY A 286 2.27 0.26 9.64
CA GLY A 286 3.02 -0.78 8.96
C GLY A 286 2.80 -0.80 7.46
N PHE A 287 3.04 -1.94 6.86
CA PHE A 287 2.94 -2.18 5.43
C PHE A 287 2.46 -3.61 5.18
N SER A 288 2.21 -3.96 3.93
CA SER A 288 1.90 -5.36 3.59
C SER A 288 2.93 -5.94 2.64
N PHE A 289 3.11 -7.26 2.71
CA PHE A 289 3.88 -8.04 1.76
C PHE A 289 2.95 -9.00 1.03
N ILE A 290 3.05 -9.01 -0.31
CA ILE A 290 2.28 -9.88 -1.19
C ILE A 290 3.23 -10.89 -1.80
N ALA A 291 2.92 -12.17 -1.66
CA ALA A 291 3.67 -13.26 -2.21
C ALA A 291 2.76 -14.12 -3.09
N ALA A 292 3.17 -14.40 -4.33
CA ALA A 292 2.39 -15.16 -5.29
C ALA A 292 3.20 -16.24 -5.99
N ASP A 293 2.57 -17.38 -6.21
CA ASP A 293 2.97 -18.41 -7.16
C ASP A 293 1.75 -18.84 -7.99
N ARG A 294 1.88 -19.84 -8.88
CA ARG A 294 0.77 -20.29 -9.75
C ARG A 294 -0.44 -20.80 -8.96
N HIS A 295 -0.26 -21.25 -7.72
CA HIS A 295 -1.27 -21.95 -6.93
C HIS A 295 -1.82 -21.10 -5.80
N SER A 296 -1.03 -20.13 -5.32
CA SER A 296 -1.37 -19.32 -4.14
C SER A 296 -0.99 -17.86 -4.31
N LEU A 297 -1.82 -17.00 -3.73
CA LEU A 297 -1.57 -15.57 -3.53
C LEU A 297 -1.81 -15.29 -2.05
N THR A 298 -0.79 -14.77 -1.37
CA THR A 298 -0.88 -14.45 0.05
C THR A 298 -0.51 -12.98 0.29
N LEU A 299 -1.35 -12.25 1.02
CA LEU A 299 -1.04 -10.93 1.54
C LEU A 299 -0.81 -11.03 3.04
N TYR A 300 0.33 -10.55 3.52
CA TYR A 300 0.69 -10.46 4.92
C TYR A 300 0.63 -8.99 5.35
N MET A 301 -0.18 -8.67 6.35
CA MET A 301 -0.17 -7.35 7.02
C MET A 301 0.90 -7.38 8.10
N LEU A 302 1.90 -6.50 7.97
CA LEU A 302 3.07 -6.44 8.85
C LEU A 302 3.05 -5.13 9.64
N ASP A 303 3.28 -5.19 10.95
CA ASP A 303 3.47 -3.99 11.74
C ASP A 303 4.85 -3.36 11.50
N LYS A 304 5.13 -2.26 12.17
CA LYS A 304 6.39 -1.53 12.03
C LYS A 304 7.63 -2.31 12.49
N GLU A 305 7.46 -3.34 13.29
CA GLU A 305 8.52 -4.28 13.69
C GLU A 305 8.61 -5.51 12.76
N GLY A 306 7.77 -5.59 11.72
CA GLY A 306 7.74 -6.70 10.76
C GLY A 306 7.03 -7.96 11.25
N ARG A 307 6.25 -7.86 12.35
CA ARG A 307 5.46 -9.00 12.83
C ARG A 307 4.19 -9.13 12.02
N THR A 308 3.84 -10.34 11.63
CA THR A 308 2.59 -10.63 10.93
C THR A 308 1.40 -10.43 11.87
N LEU A 309 0.56 -9.46 11.55
CA LEU A 309 -0.70 -9.19 12.25
C LEU A 309 -1.85 -10.03 11.69
N HIS A 310 -1.86 -10.20 10.36
CA HIS A 310 -2.92 -10.90 9.64
C HIS A 310 -2.39 -11.44 8.31
N LYS A 311 -3.04 -12.51 7.82
CA LYS A 311 -2.74 -13.16 6.55
C LYS A 311 -4.03 -13.37 5.77
N ILE A 312 -4.00 -13.02 4.48
CA ILE A 312 -5.08 -13.30 3.52
C ILE A 312 -4.52 -14.25 2.48
N GLU A 313 -5.13 -15.40 2.32
CA GLU A 313 -4.66 -16.43 1.38
C GLU A 313 -5.74 -16.78 0.38
N ARG A 314 -5.34 -16.85 -0.90
CA ARG A 314 -6.12 -17.32 -2.03
C ARG A 314 -5.42 -18.50 -2.68
N THR A 315 -6.16 -19.54 -2.98
CA THR A 315 -5.68 -20.72 -3.71
C THR A 315 -6.56 -20.96 -4.93
N LYS A 316 -5.95 -21.49 -6.01
CA LYS A 316 -6.64 -21.97 -7.21
C LYS A 316 -7.01 -23.42 -7.06
#